data_18fae76b64f29fb4bdc15fe4a6c96581
#
_entry.id   18fae76b64f29fb4bdc15fe4a6c96581
#
_cell.length_a   1.000
_cell.length_b   1.000
_cell.length_c   1.000
_cell.angle_alpha   90.00
_cell.angle_beta   90.00
_cell.angle_gamma   90.00
#
_symmetry.space_group_name_H-M   'P 1'
#
loop_
_entity.id
_entity.type
_entity.pdbx_description
1 polymer ?
#
loop_
_entity_poly.entity_id
_entity_poly.type
_entity_poly.pdbx_seq_one_letter_code
_entity_poly.pdbx_strand_id
1 'polypeptide(L)'
;MHALKNIDLDIPTGKVFGIIGKSGAGKSSLLRTLNGLERISEGHIHIHQQDLAALSHAELIQLRQRIGMIFQHFNLMSAKTVYENVALPLKAANYPKQNIEQRVNEVLQLVGLSDKSQHYPSQLSGGQKQRVGIARALVHHPEILLCDEATSALDPESTSVVLSLLKEINQKLGITIVLITHEMQVIREICDQVVVIDGGEIVESGEVWSVFSQPQQGITQELLNLEQLDLPFRLNAEPTQLDTHAIFKIRSTSDAHHPPDLKQILEHFPQTLHLYQSQVDTIQNHLIGTLVIAVPTQNLEIQSLLQKLKAHVTHVEVLGYARPTH
;
A
#
# COMPACT_ATOMS: atom_id res chain seq x y z
N MET A 1 0.96 21.96 -17.33
CA MET A 1 1.55 21.39 -16.13
C MET A 1 1.75 19.90 -16.39
N HIS A 2 2.96 19.38 -16.26
CA HIS A 2 3.21 17.95 -16.44
C HIS A 2 2.75 17.22 -15.18
N ALA A 3 1.83 16.28 -15.33
CA ALA A 3 1.33 15.47 -14.22
C ALA A 3 2.33 14.37 -13.81
N LEU A 4 3.12 13.89 -14.78
CA LEU A 4 4.15 12.87 -14.59
C LEU A 4 5.43 13.34 -15.29
N LYS A 5 6.60 13.00 -14.71
CA LYS A 5 7.91 13.40 -15.23
C LYS A 5 8.91 12.26 -15.00
N ASN A 6 9.61 11.87 -16.05
CA ASN A 6 10.72 10.90 -15.99
C ASN A 6 10.36 9.63 -15.17
N ILE A 7 9.16 9.09 -15.41
CA ILE A 7 8.73 7.86 -14.76
C ILE A 7 9.43 6.67 -15.42
N ASP A 8 10.28 6.00 -14.66
CA ASP A 8 10.88 4.71 -15.02
C ASP A 8 10.42 3.67 -13.99
N LEU A 9 9.55 2.75 -14.42
CA LEU A 9 8.85 1.85 -13.54
C LEU A 9 8.64 0.48 -14.18
N ASP A 10 9.11 -0.55 -13.51
CA ASP A 10 8.83 -1.94 -13.84
C ASP A 10 7.88 -2.56 -12.79
N ILE A 11 6.78 -3.16 -13.26
CA ILE A 11 5.77 -3.80 -12.40
C ILE A 11 5.83 -5.31 -12.65
N PRO A 12 6.30 -6.10 -11.68
CA PRO A 12 6.44 -7.55 -11.85
C PRO A 12 5.09 -8.25 -12.03
N THR A 13 5.03 -9.17 -12.98
CA THR A 13 3.83 -9.97 -13.25
C THR A 13 3.44 -10.83 -12.05
N GLY A 14 2.15 -10.91 -11.77
CA GLY A 14 1.58 -11.73 -10.69
C GLY A 14 1.78 -11.16 -9.28
N LYS A 15 2.36 -9.97 -9.15
CA LYS A 15 2.56 -9.29 -7.87
C LYS A 15 1.47 -8.27 -7.57
N VAL A 16 1.34 -7.92 -6.30
CA VAL A 16 0.54 -6.78 -5.85
C VAL A 16 1.46 -5.58 -5.67
N PHE A 17 1.26 -4.57 -6.50
CA PHE A 17 2.11 -3.38 -6.58
C PHE A 17 1.37 -2.15 -6.07
N GLY A 18 1.93 -1.46 -5.08
CA GLY A 18 1.36 -0.27 -4.48
C GLY A 18 1.94 1.02 -5.05
N ILE A 19 1.11 2.03 -5.25
CA ILE A 19 1.52 3.38 -5.63
C ILE A 19 1.02 4.35 -4.56
N ILE A 20 1.93 5.00 -3.85
CA ILE A 20 1.62 5.94 -2.77
C ILE A 20 2.18 7.32 -3.07
N GLY A 21 1.70 8.31 -2.34
CA GLY A 21 2.12 9.71 -2.47
C GLY A 21 1.01 10.66 -2.01
N LYS A 22 1.34 11.94 -1.87
CA LYS A 22 0.37 12.97 -1.49
C LYS A 22 -0.76 13.14 -2.51
N SER A 23 -1.85 13.78 -2.11
CA SER A 23 -2.90 14.18 -3.06
C SER A 23 -2.31 15.08 -4.15
N GLY A 24 -2.68 14.84 -5.41
CA GLY A 24 -2.14 15.59 -6.55
C GLY A 24 -0.73 15.17 -7.02
N ALA A 25 -0.09 14.15 -6.42
CA ALA A 25 1.25 13.72 -6.82
C ALA A 25 1.33 13.04 -8.21
N GLY A 26 0.20 12.75 -8.87
CA GLY A 26 0.17 12.12 -10.19
C GLY A 26 -0.25 10.65 -10.21
N LYS A 27 -0.58 10.04 -9.05
CA LYS A 27 -0.91 8.61 -8.93
C LYS A 27 -2.03 8.15 -9.87
N SER A 28 -3.20 8.82 -9.85
CA SER A 28 -4.34 8.44 -10.69
C SER A 28 -4.04 8.68 -12.18
N SER A 29 -3.26 9.72 -12.52
CA SER A 29 -2.77 9.90 -13.90
C SER A 29 -1.89 8.74 -14.33
N LEU A 30 -0.93 8.31 -13.50
CA LEU A 30 -0.11 7.13 -13.81
C LEU A 30 -0.97 5.88 -14.01
N LEU A 31 -1.94 5.62 -13.13
CA LEU A 31 -2.83 4.46 -13.27
C LEU A 31 -3.62 4.50 -14.58
N ARG A 32 -4.12 5.68 -14.97
CA ARG A 32 -4.91 5.87 -16.19
C ARG A 32 -4.08 5.79 -17.47
N THR A 33 -2.78 6.05 -17.39
CA THR A 33 -1.89 5.81 -18.53
C THR A 33 -1.69 4.31 -18.78
N LEU A 34 -1.66 3.46 -17.73
CA LEU A 34 -1.49 2.02 -17.85
C LEU A 34 -2.62 1.31 -18.63
N ASN A 35 -3.84 1.86 -18.61
CA ASN A 35 -4.95 1.33 -19.41
C ASN A 35 -5.25 2.18 -20.67
N GLY A 36 -4.38 3.14 -20.98
CA GLY A 36 -4.51 4.02 -22.12
C GLY A 36 -5.70 4.99 -22.06
N LEU A 37 -6.30 5.23 -20.88
CA LEU A 37 -7.35 6.25 -20.69
C LEU A 37 -6.77 7.66 -20.79
N GLU A 38 -5.54 7.85 -20.30
CA GLU A 38 -4.76 9.05 -20.50
C GLU A 38 -3.58 8.74 -21.43
N ARG A 39 -3.30 9.64 -22.37
CA ARG A 39 -2.15 9.51 -23.28
C ARG A 39 -0.92 10.16 -22.65
N ILE A 40 0.22 9.50 -22.78
CA ILE A 40 1.51 10.08 -22.43
C ILE A 40 1.93 11.08 -23.51
N SER A 41 2.66 12.11 -23.12
CA SER A 41 3.22 13.10 -24.07
C SER A 41 4.50 12.59 -24.72
N GLU A 42 5.33 11.89 -23.92
CA GLU A 42 6.63 11.35 -24.33
C GLU A 42 6.89 10.05 -23.58
N GLY A 43 7.81 9.23 -24.08
CA GLY A 43 8.18 7.93 -23.51
C GLY A 43 7.35 6.78 -24.05
N HIS A 44 7.38 5.64 -23.34
CA HIS A 44 6.74 4.39 -23.75
C HIS A 44 6.10 3.69 -22.56
N ILE A 45 4.98 3.01 -22.81
CA ILE A 45 4.36 2.10 -21.84
C ILE A 45 4.24 0.73 -22.51
N HIS A 46 4.93 -0.25 -21.98
CA HIS A 46 4.87 -1.62 -22.48
C HIS A 46 4.04 -2.51 -21.54
N ILE A 47 3.08 -3.22 -22.13
CA ILE A 47 2.34 -4.28 -21.43
C ILE A 47 2.55 -5.56 -22.26
N HIS A 48 3.14 -6.59 -21.66
CA HIS A 48 3.52 -7.83 -22.33
C HIS A 48 4.26 -7.57 -23.66
N GLN A 49 5.27 -6.70 -23.65
CA GLN A 49 6.08 -6.30 -24.80
C GLN A 49 5.33 -5.50 -25.88
N GLN A 50 4.08 -5.14 -25.68
CA GLN A 50 3.31 -4.28 -26.58
C GLN A 50 3.39 -2.83 -26.11
N ASP A 51 3.88 -1.94 -26.97
CA ASP A 51 3.87 -0.49 -26.69
C ASP A 51 2.46 0.07 -26.91
N LEU A 52 1.87 0.66 -25.86
CA LEU A 52 0.53 1.25 -25.91
C LEU A 52 0.42 2.36 -26.95
N ALA A 53 1.50 3.11 -27.18
CA ALA A 53 1.52 4.22 -28.14
C ALA A 53 1.42 3.73 -29.60
N ALA A 54 1.84 2.49 -29.87
CA ALA A 54 1.81 1.89 -31.19
C ALA A 54 0.47 1.19 -31.53
N LEU A 55 -0.42 1.00 -30.53
CA LEU A 55 -1.67 0.26 -30.72
C LEU A 55 -2.71 1.07 -31.52
N SER A 56 -3.34 0.42 -32.46
CA SER A 56 -4.56 0.91 -33.09
C SER A 56 -5.71 0.97 -32.08
N HIS A 57 -6.77 1.70 -32.41
CA HIS A 57 -7.95 1.81 -31.55
C HIS A 57 -8.58 0.43 -31.25
N ALA A 58 -8.60 -0.47 -32.22
CA ALA A 58 -9.15 -1.83 -32.05
C ALA A 58 -8.27 -2.66 -31.10
N GLU A 59 -6.96 -2.62 -31.25
CA GLU A 59 -6.00 -3.31 -30.36
C GLU A 59 -6.06 -2.77 -28.93
N LEU A 60 -6.21 -1.45 -28.77
CA LEU A 60 -6.38 -0.83 -27.45
C LEU A 60 -7.67 -1.30 -26.76
N ILE A 61 -8.78 -1.49 -27.51
CA ILE A 61 -10.00 -2.06 -26.96
C ILE A 61 -9.77 -3.50 -26.49
N GLN A 62 -9.05 -4.32 -27.28
CA GLN A 62 -8.70 -5.68 -26.90
C GLN A 62 -7.79 -5.72 -25.65
N LEU A 63 -6.79 -4.85 -25.59
CA LEU A 63 -5.93 -4.73 -24.42
C LEU A 63 -6.73 -4.37 -23.17
N ARG A 64 -7.66 -3.43 -23.26
CA ARG A 64 -8.53 -3.03 -22.12
C ARG A 64 -9.43 -4.17 -21.60
N GLN A 65 -9.77 -5.17 -22.40
CA GLN A 65 -10.47 -6.35 -21.91
C GLN A 65 -9.56 -7.22 -21.02
N ARG A 66 -8.24 -7.16 -21.22
CA ARG A 66 -7.25 -7.85 -20.37
C ARG A 66 -6.87 -7.05 -19.11
N ILE A 67 -7.39 -5.83 -18.95
CA ILE A 67 -7.14 -4.95 -17.82
C ILE A 67 -8.46 -4.65 -17.12
N GLY A 68 -8.64 -5.19 -15.92
CA GLY A 68 -9.77 -4.83 -15.05
C GLY A 68 -9.51 -3.51 -14.34
N MET A 69 -10.55 -2.74 -14.07
CA MET A 69 -10.42 -1.50 -13.29
C MET A 69 -11.48 -1.43 -12.20
N ILE A 70 -11.03 -1.16 -10.98
CA ILE A 70 -11.83 -0.91 -9.79
C ILE A 70 -11.71 0.57 -9.45
N PHE A 71 -12.83 1.23 -9.25
CA PHE A 71 -12.92 2.67 -9.01
C PHE A 71 -13.25 2.98 -7.55
N GLN A 72 -12.82 4.14 -7.10
CA GLN A 72 -13.08 4.67 -5.76
C GLN A 72 -14.58 4.75 -5.40
N HIS A 73 -15.42 5.15 -6.33
CA HIS A 73 -16.88 5.36 -6.12
C HIS A 73 -17.74 4.23 -6.70
N PHE A 74 -17.25 2.99 -6.72
CA PHE A 74 -17.93 1.80 -7.24
C PHE A 74 -18.38 1.91 -8.71
N ASN A 75 -18.89 3.05 -9.15
CA ASN A 75 -19.40 3.34 -10.50
C ASN A 75 -20.41 2.28 -10.98
N LEU A 76 -21.31 1.85 -10.09
CA LEU A 76 -22.38 0.92 -10.41
C LEU A 76 -23.57 1.67 -11.03
N MET A 77 -24.19 1.04 -12.02
CA MET A 77 -25.44 1.54 -12.60
C MET A 77 -26.60 1.27 -11.63
N SER A 78 -27.12 2.31 -11.01
CA SER A 78 -28.16 2.25 -9.96
C SER A 78 -29.47 1.61 -10.44
N ALA A 79 -29.80 1.78 -11.74
CA ALA A 79 -30.99 1.22 -12.37
C ALA A 79 -30.82 -0.24 -12.83
N LYS A 80 -29.68 -0.86 -12.57
CA LYS A 80 -29.37 -2.24 -12.95
C LYS A 80 -29.12 -3.11 -11.73
N THR A 81 -29.49 -4.39 -11.82
CA THR A 81 -29.18 -5.38 -10.79
C THR A 81 -27.68 -5.64 -10.69
N VAL A 82 -27.25 -6.35 -9.65
CA VAL A 82 -25.88 -6.86 -9.50
C VAL A 82 -25.45 -7.66 -10.72
N TYR A 83 -26.28 -8.64 -11.11
CA TYR A 83 -26.06 -9.45 -12.32
C TYR A 83 -25.83 -8.58 -13.56
N GLU A 84 -26.72 -7.61 -13.79
CA GLU A 84 -26.64 -6.74 -14.97
C GLU A 84 -25.41 -5.83 -14.96
N ASN A 85 -25.00 -5.33 -13.78
CA ASN A 85 -23.77 -4.56 -13.62
C ASN A 85 -22.53 -5.38 -13.99
N VAL A 86 -22.45 -6.63 -13.53
CA VAL A 86 -21.33 -7.52 -13.84
C VAL A 86 -21.35 -7.99 -15.29
N ALA A 87 -22.55 -8.23 -15.87
CA ALA A 87 -22.70 -8.64 -17.27
C ALA A 87 -22.40 -7.51 -18.28
N LEU A 88 -22.40 -6.25 -17.85
CA LEU A 88 -22.30 -5.10 -18.76
C LEU A 88 -21.05 -5.11 -19.65
N PRO A 89 -19.83 -5.35 -19.13
CA PRO A 89 -18.64 -5.41 -19.97
C PRO A 89 -18.71 -6.51 -21.03
N LEU A 90 -19.22 -7.68 -20.68
CA LEU A 90 -19.39 -8.81 -21.62
C LEU A 90 -20.34 -8.46 -22.76
N LYS A 91 -21.46 -7.80 -22.42
CA LYS A 91 -22.43 -7.34 -23.42
C LYS A 91 -21.82 -6.29 -24.35
N ALA A 92 -21.06 -5.35 -23.81
CA ALA A 92 -20.38 -4.31 -24.58
C ALA A 92 -19.31 -4.88 -25.54
N ALA A 93 -18.66 -5.97 -25.14
CA ALA A 93 -17.66 -6.66 -25.95
C ALA A 93 -18.26 -7.71 -26.92
N ASN A 94 -19.59 -7.78 -27.06
CA ASN A 94 -20.27 -8.81 -27.87
C ASN A 94 -19.89 -10.25 -27.49
N TYR A 95 -19.65 -10.50 -26.21
CA TYR A 95 -19.36 -11.85 -25.72
C TYR A 95 -20.50 -12.81 -26.05
N PRO A 96 -20.23 -14.11 -26.33
CA PRO A 96 -21.27 -15.08 -26.68
C PRO A 96 -22.37 -15.13 -25.62
N LYS A 97 -23.60 -14.80 -26.00
CA LYS A 97 -24.74 -14.65 -25.07
C LYS A 97 -25.00 -15.89 -24.21
N GLN A 98 -24.79 -17.07 -24.77
CA GLN A 98 -24.95 -18.36 -24.07
C GLN A 98 -23.98 -18.58 -22.92
N ASN A 99 -22.84 -17.87 -22.93
CA ASN A 99 -21.77 -18.01 -21.89
C ASN A 99 -21.81 -16.88 -20.84
N ILE A 100 -22.60 -15.81 -21.06
CA ILE A 100 -22.65 -14.66 -20.15
C ILE A 100 -23.15 -15.08 -18.77
N GLU A 101 -24.22 -15.86 -18.71
CA GLU A 101 -24.84 -16.28 -17.45
C GLU A 101 -23.86 -17.09 -16.61
N GLN A 102 -23.24 -18.10 -17.21
CA GLN A 102 -22.25 -18.92 -16.54
C GLN A 102 -21.11 -18.05 -16.00
N ARG A 103 -20.55 -17.18 -16.85
CA ARG A 103 -19.39 -16.34 -16.46
C ARG A 103 -19.74 -15.35 -15.37
N VAL A 104 -20.90 -14.71 -15.40
CA VAL A 104 -21.36 -13.81 -14.33
C VAL A 104 -21.54 -14.57 -13.02
N ASN A 105 -22.13 -15.76 -13.04
CA ASN A 105 -22.32 -16.57 -11.84
C ASN A 105 -20.99 -17.02 -11.23
N GLU A 106 -20.00 -17.40 -12.05
CA GLU A 106 -18.65 -17.74 -11.60
C GLU A 106 -17.99 -16.57 -10.82
N VAL A 107 -18.01 -15.35 -11.38
CA VAL A 107 -17.39 -14.21 -10.69
C VAL A 107 -18.20 -13.76 -9.49
N LEU A 108 -19.52 -13.86 -9.49
CA LEU A 108 -20.35 -13.59 -8.32
C LEU A 108 -20.10 -14.58 -7.19
N GLN A 109 -19.87 -15.84 -7.52
CA GLN A 109 -19.46 -16.84 -6.54
C GLN A 109 -18.09 -16.54 -5.96
N LEU A 110 -17.12 -16.15 -6.81
CA LEU A 110 -15.77 -15.78 -6.38
C LEU A 110 -15.77 -14.63 -5.37
N VAL A 111 -16.64 -13.63 -5.56
CA VAL A 111 -16.74 -12.47 -4.65
C VAL A 111 -17.77 -12.67 -3.52
N GLY A 112 -18.38 -13.86 -3.39
CA GLY A 112 -19.35 -14.19 -2.35
C GLY A 112 -20.67 -13.42 -2.43
N LEU A 113 -21.20 -13.18 -3.63
CA LEU A 113 -22.44 -12.43 -3.88
C LEU A 113 -23.46 -13.18 -4.74
N SER A 114 -23.40 -14.51 -4.82
CA SER A 114 -24.34 -15.31 -5.61
C SER A 114 -25.79 -15.09 -5.22
N ASP A 115 -26.09 -14.98 -3.93
CA ASP A 115 -27.42 -14.72 -3.35
C ASP A 115 -27.93 -13.29 -3.61
N LYS A 116 -27.07 -12.37 -4.03
CA LYS A 116 -27.37 -10.96 -4.28
C LYS A 116 -27.53 -10.61 -5.76
N SER A 117 -27.46 -11.60 -6.68
CA SER A 117 -27.41 -11.34 -8.12
C SER A 117 -28.56 -10.48 -8.64
N GLN A 118 -29.76 -10.60 -8.07
CA GLN A 118 -30.98 -9.88 -8.45
C GLN A 118 -31.22 -8.59 -7.65
N HIS A 119 -30.35 -8.26 -6.68
CA HIS A 119 -30.45 -7.03 -5.89
C HIS A 119 -29.97 -5.82 -6.69
N TYR A 120 -30.48 -4.65 -6.34
CA TYR A 120 -30.01 -3.37 -6.87
C TYR A 120 -28.92 -2.77 -5.97
N PRO A 121 -28.04 -1.89 -6.50
CA PRO A 121 -27.00 -1.24 -5.70
C PRO A 121 -27.52 -0.54 -4.43
N SER A 122 -28.72 0.02 -4.46
CA SER A 122 -29.33 0.67 -3.29
C SER A 122 -29.60 -0.28 -2.12
N GLN A 123 -29.65 -1.58 -2.36
CA GLN A 123 -29.93 -2.63 -1.37
C GLN A 123 -28.64 -3.25 -0.80
N LEU A 124 -27.46 -2.74 -1.18
CA LEU A 124 -26.17 -3.28 -0.82
C LEU A 124 -25.40 -2.36 0.14
N SER A 125 -24.62 -2.94 1.04
CA SER A 125 -23.64 -2.22 1.84
C SER A 125 -22.48 -1.69 0.95
N GLY A 126 -21.64 -0.79 1.48
CA GLY A 126 -20.46 -0.27 0.79
C GLY A 126 -19.52 -1.39 0.33
N GLY A 127 -19.16 -2.30 1.25
CA GLY A 127 -18.32 -3.45 0.92
C GLY A 127 -18.92 -4.41 -0.10
N GLN A 128 -20.25 -4.60 -0.08
CA GLN A 128 -20.94 -5.38 -1.11
C GLN A 128 -20.89 -4.69 -2.48
N LYS A 129 -21.12 -3.36 -2.55
CA LYS A 129 -20.96 -2.58 -3.78
C LYS A 129 -19.56 -2.70 -4.36
N GLN A 130 -18.55 -2.63 -3.50
CA GLN A 130 -17.16 -2.80 -3.92
C GLN A 130 -16.90 -4.20 -4.49
N ARG A 131 -17.41 -5.24 -3.85
CA ARG A 131 -17.31 -6.61 -4.38
C ARG A 131 -18.03 -6.81 -5.72
N VAL A 132 -19.12 -6.11 -5.98
CA VAL A 132 -19.75 -6.04 -7.32
C VAL A 132 -18.80 -5.36 -8.32
N GLY A 133 -18.14 -4.26 -7.92
CA GLY A 133 -17.12 -3.58 -8.74
C GLY A 133 -15.96 -4.50 -9.09
N ILE A 134 -15.48 -5.30 -8.13
CA ILE A 134 -14.44 -6.31 -8.33
C ILE A 134 -14.93 -7.40 -9.30
N ALA A 135 -16.11 -7.97 -9.09
CA ALA A 135 -16.69 -8.97 -10.00
C ALA A 135 -16.79 -8.45 -11.44
N ARG A 136 -17.26 -7.20 -11.61
CA ARG A 136 -17.33 -6.55 -12.93
C ARG A 136 -15.95 -6.40 -13.58
N ALA A 137 -14.92 -6.05 -12.79
CA ALA A 137 -13.55 -5.93 -13.28
C ALA A 137 -12.93 -7.27 -13.70
N LEU A 138 -13.34 -8.37 -13.05
CA LEU A 138 -12.82 -9.72 -13.30
C LEU A 138 -13.54 -10.49 -14.43
N VAL A 139 -14.66 -9.97 -14.93
CA VAL A 139 -15.55 -10.75 -15.80
C VAL A 139 -14.92 -11.15 -17.14
N HIS A 140 -13.93 -10.40 -17.64
CA HIS A 140 -13.18 -10.68 -18.87
C HIS A 140 -11.91 -11.54 -18.68
N HIS A 141 -11.69 -12.15 -17.50
CA HIS A 141 -10.42 -12.82 -17.17
C HIS A 141 -9.19 -11.91 -17.36
N PRO A 142 -9.17 -10.75 -16.69
CA PRO A 142 -8.05 -9.82 -16.85
C PRO A 142 -6.74 -10.43 -16.35
N GLU A 143 -5.62 -9.99 -16.92
CA GLU A 143 -4.28 -10.32 -16.46
C GLU A 143 -3.75 -9.26 -15.48
N ILE A 144 -4.33 -8.05 -15.57
CA ILE A 144 -3.97 -6.90 -14.72
C ILE A 144 -5.26 -6.34 -14.11
N LEU A 145 -5.21 -6.03 -12.83
CA LEU A 145 -6.28 -5.36 -12.09
C LEU A 145 -5.75 -4.03 -11.53
N LEU A 146 -6.31 -2.93 -12.04
CA LEU A 146 -5.99 -1.58 -11.59
C LEU A 146 -7.00 -1.15 -10.54
N CYS A 147 -6.53 -0.72 -9.37
CA CYS A 147 -7.36 -0.31 -8.24
C CYS A 147 -7.09 1.16 -7.90
N ASP A 148 -8.05 2.03 -8.22
CA ASP A 148 -7.98 3.46 -7.88
C ASP A 148 -8.71 3.70 -6.56
N GLU A 149 -7.98 3.76 -5.45
CA GLU A 149 -8.49 3.97 -4.08
C GLU A 149 -9.67 3.03 -3.70
N ALA A 150 -9.51 1.74 -3.99
CA ALA A 150 -10.58 0.74 -3.90
C ALA A 150 -11.20 0.56 -2.50
N THR A 151 -10.59 1.08 -1.44
CA THR A 151 -11.04 0.92 -0.04
C THR A 151 -11.41 2.23 0.65
N SER A 152 -11.08 3.39 0.07
CA SER A 152 -11.21 4.71 0.72
C SER A 152 -12.64 5.10 1.13
N ALA A 153 -13.66 4.48 0.54
CA ALA A 153 -15.08 4.72 0.85
C ALA A 153 -15.71 3.65 1.77
N LEU A 154 -14.88 2.79 2.36
CA LEU A 154 -15.32 1.64 3.17
C LEU A 154 -15.01 1.85 4.65
N ASP A 155 -15.79 1.21 5.51
CA ASP A 155 -15.45 1.03 6.92
C ASP A 155 -14.29 0.02 7.09
N PRO A 156 -13.59 0.00 8.24
CA PRO A 156 -12.42 -0.86 8.43
C PRO A 156 -12.71 -2.37 8.27
N GLU A 157 -13.88 -2.84 8.69
CA GLU A 157 -14.26 -4.25 8.56
C GLU A 157 -14.46 -4.62 7.07
N SER A 158 -15.20 -3.79 6.34
CA SER A 158 -15.39 -3.96 4.88
C SER A 158 -14.07 -3.87 4.11
N THR A 159 -13.16 -2.98 4.54
CA THR A 159 -11.80 -2.85 3.97
C THR A 159 -11.03 -4.17 4.10
N SER A 160 -10.95 -4.75 5.29
CA SER A 160 -10.25 -6.02 5.53
C SER A 160 -10.80 -7.16 4.65
N VAL A 161 -12.14 -7.26 4.53
CA VAL A 161 -12.79 -8.26 3.66
C VAL A 161 -12.41 -8.05 2.19
N VAL A 162 -12.39 -6.81 1.70
CA VAL A 162 -12.03 -6.50 0.31
C VAL A 162 -10.55 -6.78 0.05
N LEU A 163 -9.66 -6.43 0.98
CA LEU A 163 -8.21 -6.69 0.84
C LEU A 163 -7.91 -8.20 0.84
N SER A 164 -8.53 -8.96 1.74
CA SER A 164 -8.42 -10.42 1.77
C SER A 164 -8.90 -11.04 0.45
N LEU A 165 -10.01 -10.55 -0.10
CA LEU A 165 -10.52 -10.99 -1.41
C LEU A 165 -9.53 -10.67 -2.54
N LEU A 166 -8.96 -9.47 -2.60
CA LEU A 166 -7.97 -9.09 -3.61
C LEU A 166 -6.72 -9.97 -3.53
N LYS A 167 -6.24 -10.26 -2.32
CA LYS A 167 -5.11 -11.16 -2.09
C LYS A 167 -5.41 -12.59 -2.55
N GLU A 168 -6.61 -13.11 -2.24
CA GLU A 168 -7.08 -14.42 -2.70
C GLU A 168 -7.15 -14.49 -4.23
N ILE A 169 -7.70 -13.45 -4.87
CA ILE A 169 -7.77 -13.33 -6.33
C ILE A 169 -6.38 -13.33 -6.95
N ASN A 170 -5.45 -12.52 -6.43
CA ASN A 170 -4.06 -12.50 -6.91
C ASN A 170 -3.43 -13.90 -6.82
N GLN A 171 -3.54 -14.57 -5.67
CA GLN A 171 -2.94 -15.88 -5.43
C GLN A 171 -3.57 -16.99 -6.30
N LYS A 172 -4.90 -17.00 -6.44
CA LYS A 172 -5.62 -18.05 -7.19
C LYS A 172 -5.52 -17.89 -8.70
N LEU A 173 -5.56 -16.66 -9.18
CA LEU A 173 -5.61 -16.37 -10.61
C LEU A 173 -4.25 -15.94 -11.18
N GLY A 174 -3.26 -15.66 -10.35
CA GLY A 174 -1.93 -15.21 -10.78
C GLY A 174 -1.92 -13.84 -11.47
N ILE A 175 -2.96 -13.01 -11.26
CA ILE A 175 -3.09 -11.70 -11.90
C ILE A 175 -2.20 -10.66 -11.21
N THR A 176 -1.72 -9.69 -11.98
CA THR A 176 -1.01 -8.52 -11.44
C THR A 176 -2.02 -7.52 -10.89
N ILE A 177 -1.83 -7.05 -9.66
CA ILE A 177 -2.68 -6.00 -9.08
C ILE A 177 -1.84 -4.73 -8.91
N VAL A 178 -2.30 -3.61 -9.46
CA VAL A 178 -1.71 -2.29 -9.23
C VAL A 178 -2.72 -1.45 -8.48
N LEU A 179 -2.38 -1.04 -7.27
CA LEU A 179 -3.30 -0.28 -6.45
C LEU A 179 -2.72 1.09 -6.05
N ILE A 180 -3.60 2.09 -6.08
CA ILE A 180 -3.35 3.40 -5.51
C ILE A 180 -4.09 3.51 -4.20
N THR A 181 -3.42 4.00 -3.17
CA THR A 181 -4.04 4.36 -1.91
C THR A 181 -3.23 5.43 -1.18
N HIS A 182 -3.86 6.13 -0.27
CA HIS A 182 -3.22 6.96 0.74
C HIS A 182 -3.22 6.28 2.12
N GLU A 183 -3.77 5.06 2.22
CA GLU A 183 -3.82 4.25 3.44
C GLU A 183 -2.61 3.33 3.51
N MET A 184 -1.61 3.67 4.34
CA MET A 184 -0.39 2.89 4.47
C MET A 184 -0.64 1.47 5.00
N GLN A 185 -1.70 1.28 5.77
CA GLN A 185 -2.08 -0.05 6.25
C GLN A 185 -2.46 -0.98 5.09
N VAL A 186 -3.17 -0.49 4.07
CA VAL A 186 -3.51 -1.27 2.87
C VAL A 186 -2.24 -1.77 2.17
N ILE A 187 -1.23 -0.89 2.02
CA ILE A 187 0.05 -1.26 1.41
C ILE A 187 0.74 -2.36 2.21
N ARG A 188 0.82 -2.22 3.54
CA ARG A 188 1.44 -3.22 4.43
C ARG A 188 0.77 -4.59 4.34
N GLU A 189 -0.56 -4.61 4.20
CA GLU A 189 -1.36 -5.83 4.28
C GLU A 189 -1.27 -6.69 3.02
N ILE A 190 -1.30 -6.07 1.83
CA ILE A 190 -1.42 -6.85 0.59
C ILE A 190 -0.33 -6.64 -0.44
N CYS A 191 0.44 -5.53 -0.42
CA CYS A 191 1.40 -5.25 -1.47
C CYS A 191 2.73 -5.99 -1.27
N ASP A 192 3.31 -6.46 -2.38
CA ASP A 192 4.66 -7.01 -2.43
C ASP A 192 5.70 -5.89 -2.56
N GLN A 193 5.43 -4.93 -3.45
CA GLN A 193 6.31 -3.81 -3.76
C GLN A 193 5.53 -2.49 -3.73
N VAL A 194 6.24 -1.41 -3.53
CA VAL A 194 5.67 -0.06 -3.46
C VAL A 194 6.56 0.94 -4.19
N VAL A 195 5.92 1.93 -4.79
CA VAL A 195 6.55 3.13 -5.33
C VAL A 195 5.94 4.36 -4.68
N VAL A 196 6.80 5.31 -4.33
CA VAL A 196 6.41 6.62 -3.78
C VAL A 196 6.54 7.66 -4.87
N ILE A 197 5.45 8.38 -5.13
CA ILE A 197 5.42 9.47 -6.12
C ILE A 197 5.26 10.80 -5.39
N ASP A 198 6.11 11.75 -5.76
CA ASP A 198 6.01 13.13 -5.32
C ASP A 198 6.26 14.09 -6.49
N GLY A 199 5.41 15.12 -6.65
CA GLY A 199 5.54 16.12 -7.72
C GLY A 199 5.58 15.56 -9.15
N GLY A 200 5.02 14.35 -9.39
CA GLY A 200 5.00 13.66 -10.68
C GLY A 200 6.23 12.81 -10.96
N GLU A 201 7.13 12.62 -10.01
CA GLU A 201 8.35 11.82 -10.12
C GLU A 201 8.34 10.66 -9.13
N ILE A 202 9.00 9.56 -9.49
CA ILE A 202 9.26 8.46 -8.54
C ILE A 202 10.44 8.88 -7.66
N VAL A 203 10.21 8.93 -6.36
CA VAL A 203 11.24 9.33 -5.39
C VAL A 203 11.80 8.16 -4.60
N GLU A 204 11.03 7.10 -4.45
CA GLU A 204 11.47 5.89 -3.75
C GLU A 204 10.69 4.67 -4.27
N SER A 205 11.33 3.50 -4.34
CA SER A 205 10.70 2.25 -4.75
C SER A 205 11.38 1.05 -4.12
N GLY A 206 10.66 -0.04 -3.93
CA GLY A 206 11.21 -1.28 -3.41
C GLY A 206 10.17 -2.24 -2.83
N GLU A 207 10.64 -3.28 -2.18
CA GLU A 207 9.78 -4.17 -1.40
C GLU A 207 9.16 -3.42 -0.22
N VAL A 208 7.90 -3.69 0.08
CA VAL A 208 7.14 -2.92 1.09
C VAL A 208 7.85 -2.95 2.44
N TRP A 209 8.32 -4.12 2.89
CA TRP A 209 9.02 -4.23 4.17
C TRP A 209 10.28 -3.37 4.22
N SER A 210 11.03 -3.27 3.10
CA SER A 210 12.26 -2.47 3.02
C SER A 210 11.99 -0.98 3.08
N VAL A 211 11.09 -0.47 2.22
CA VAL A 211 10.71 0.95 2.18
C VAL A 211 10.10 1.40 3.52
N PHE A 212 9.30 0.53 4.16
CA PHE A 212 8.63 0.87 5.42
C PHE A 212 9.54 0.77 6.64
N SER A 213 10.57 -0.08 6.60
CA SER A 213 11.54 -0.19 7.70
C SER A 213 12.61 0.90 7.65
N GLN A 214 13.05 1.28 6.44
CA GLN A 214 14.16 2.21 6.22
C GLN A 214 13.86 3.22 5.09
N PRO A 215 12.83 4.06 5.22
CA PRO A 215 12.52 5.06 4.20
C PRO A 215 13.67 6.05 4.06
N GLN A 216 14.12 6.22 2.81
CA GLN A 216 15.26 7.09 2.48
C GLN A 216 14.83 8.53 2.19
N GLN A 217 13.58 8.73 1.80
CA GLN A 217 13.07 10.04 1.40
C GLN A 217 12.20 10.66 2.49
N GLY A 218 12.34 11.97 2.73
CA GLY A 218 11.57 12.70 3.74
C GLY A 218 10.05 12.59 3.50
N ILE A 219 9.62 12.62 2.24
CA ILE A 219 8.20 12.41 1.90
C ILE A 219 7.70 11.02 2.30
N THR A 220 8.52 9.98 2.14
CA THR A 220 8.16 8.61 2.56
C THR A 220 8.05 8.54 4.08
N GLN A 221 8.98 9.17 4.81
CA GLN A 221 8.94 9.25 6.28
C GLN A 221 7.67 9.95 6.76
N GLU A 222 7.29 11.05 6.10
CA GLU A 222 6.06 11.79 6.39
C GLU A 222 4.81 10.94 6.12
N LEU A 223 4.73 10.27 4.96
CA LEU A 223 3.60 9.40 4.60
C LEU A 223 3.43 8.22 5.58
N LEU A 224 4.54 7.70 6.10
CA LEU A 224 4.53 6.63 7.08
C LEU A 224 4.26 7.11 8.51
N ASN A 225 4.07 8.41 8.72
CA ASN A 225 3.89 9.05 10.04
C ASN A 225 5.01 8.70 11.04
N LEU A 226 6.24 8.52 10.54
CA LEU A 226 7.37 8.09 11.37
C LEU A 226 7.87 9.19 12.31
N GLU A 227 7.49 10.44 12.04
CA GLU A 227 7.88 11.61 12.84
C GLU A 227 6.90 11.91 13.98
N GLN A 228 5.66 11.38 13.92
CA GLN A 228 4.68 11.61 14.97
C GLN A 228 4.92 10.68 16.16
N LEU A 229 5.80 11.15 17.05
CA LEU A 229 5.95 10.58 18.39
C LEU A 229 5.10 11.40 19.34
N ASP A 230 4.07 10.78 19.89
CA ASP A 230 3.26 11.40 20.95
C ASP A 230 3.98 11.23 22.29
N LEU A 231 4.98 12.10 22.51
CA LEU A 231 5.73 12.12 23.76
C LEU A 231 5.10 13.13 24.72
N PRO A 232 4.99 12.80 26.02
CA PRO A 232 4.37 13.68 27.03
C PRO A 232 5.25 14.90 27.38
N PHE A 233 6.34 15.13 26.64
CA PHE A 233 7.30 16.23 26.87
C PHE A 233 7.85 16.74 25.53
N ARG A 234 8.45 17.93 25.58
CA ARG A 234 9.15 18.50 24.43
C ARG A 234 10.59 18.01 24.37
N LEU A 235 11.07 17.79 23.18
CA LEU A 235 12.47 17.42 22.90
C LEU A 235 13.30 18.69 22.61
N ASN A 236 14.48 18.76 23.19
CA ASN A 236 15.52 19.75 22.86
C ASN A 236 16.55 19.06 21.95
N ALA A 237 16.98 19.73 20.88
CA ALA A 237 17.98 19.18 19.97
C ALA A 237 19.36 19.02 20.64
N GLU A 238 19.69 19.92 21.56
CA GLU A 238 20.93 19.88 22.37
C GLU A 238 20.59 19.75 23.84
N PRO A 239 21.46 19.08 24.64
CA PRO A 239 21.21 18.91 26.06
C PRO A 239 21.31 20.25 26.81
N THR A 240 20.29 20.56 27.59
CA THR A 240 20.34 21.71 28.52
C THR A 240 20.68 21.22 29.92
N GLN A 241 20.98 22.16 30.85
CA GLN A 241 21.26 21.81 32.26
C GLN A 241 20.07 21.13 32.97
N LEU A 242 18.88 21.27 32.43
CA LEU A 242 17.63 20.67 32.94
C LEU A 242 17.31 19.30 32.36
N ASP A 243 17.91 18.96 31.22
CA ASP A 243 17.66 17.71 30.54
C ASP A 243 18.44 16.57 31.19
N THR A 244 17.74 15.60 31.70
CA THR A 244 18.31 14.48 32.44
C THR A 244 18.34 13.19 31.65
N HIS A 245 17.68 13.15 30.47
CA HIS A 245 17.56 11.96 29.64
C HIS A 245 17.79 12.27 28.18
N ALA A 246 18.46 11.35 27.49
CA ALA A 246 18.51 11.26 26.03
C ALA A 246 17.41 10.31 25.54
N ILE A 247 16.70 10.71 24.51
CA ILE A 247 15.59 9.95 23.95
C ILE A 247 16.09 9.23 22.70
N PHE A 248 16.11 7.91 22.75
CA PHE A 248 16.55 7.06 21.65
C PHE A 248 15.35 6.47 20.92
N LYS A 249 15.41 6.46 19.58
CA LYS A 249 14.54 5.68 18.73
C LYS A 249 15.36 4.56 18.11
N ILE A 250 14.94 3.35 18.34
CA ILE A 250 15.62 2.13 17.88
C ILE A 250 14.67 1.40 16.95
N ARG A 251 15.15 1.05 15.77
CA ARG A 251 14.44 0.17 14.84
C ARG A 251 15.23 -1.10 14.61
N SER A 252 14.54 -2.21 14.65
CA SER A 252 15.07 -3.52 14.30
C SER A 252 14.19 -4.16 13.24
N THR A 253 14.84 -4.76 12.24
CA THR A 253 14.16 -5.55 11.21
C THR A 253 14.75 -6.95 11.24
N SER A 254 13.89 -7.96 11.27
CA SER A 254 14.30 -9.35 11.28
C SER A 254 13.32 -10.21 10.50
N ASP A 255 13.71 -11.42 10.15
CA ASP A 255 12.79 -12.44 9.66
C ASP A 255 11.76 -12.77 10.75
N ALA A 256 10.51 -13.05 10.35
CA ALA A 256 9.42 -13.37 11.27
C ALA A 256 9.70 -14.64 12.12
N HIS A 257 10.55 -15.54 11.62
CA HIS A 257 10.96 -16.76 12.34
C HIS A 257 12.13 -16.53 13.29
N HIS A 258 12.83 -15.40 13.18
CA HIS A 258 14.00 -15.05 14.00
C HIS A 258 13.83 -13.63 14.55
N PRO A 259 12.94 -13.42 15.56
CA PRO A 259 12.73 -12.09 16.14
C PRO A 259 14.02 -11.55 16.76
N PRO A 260 14.20 -10.23 16.79
CA PRO A 260 15.37 -9.61 17.40
C PRO A 260 15.40 -9.89 18.90
N ASP A 261 16.58 -10.20 19.41
CA ASP A 261 16.79 -10.43 20.85
C ASP A 261 16.85 -9.09 21.58
N LEU A 262 15.73 -8.72 22.20
CA LEU A 262 15.63 -7.49 23.00
C LEU A 262 16.66 -7.44 24.14
N LYS A 263 17.04 -8.59 24.70
CA LYS A 263 18.03 -8.65 25.76
C LYS A 263 19.39 -8.16 25.26
N GLN A 264 19.83 -8.60 24.08
CA GLN A 264 21.07 -8.13 23.47
C GLN A 264 21.05 -6.61 23.19
N ILE A 265 19.91 -6.07 22.79
CA ILE A 265 19.78 -4.63 22.57
C ILE A 265 19.85 -3.87 23.90
N LEU A 266 19.11 -4.34 24.92
CA LEU A 266 18.96 -3.63 26.19
C LEU A 266 20.19 -3.76 27.11
N GLU A 267 20.99 -4.79 26.99
CA GLU A 267 22.25 -4.98 27.75
C GLU A 267 23.28 -3.85 27.53
N HIS A 268 23.17 -3.12 26.44
CA HIS A 268 24.05 -1.98 26.14
C HIS A 268 23.65 -0.68 26.89
N PHE A 269 22.45 -0.64 27.46
CA PHE A 269 21.95 0.51 28.17
C PHE A 269 22.22 0.41 29.69
N PRO A 270 22.25 1.55 30.40
CA PRO A 270 22.31 1.53 31.87
C PRO A 270 21.06 0.83 32.46
N GLN A 271 21.19 0.38 33.71
CA GLN A 271 20.13 -0.42 34.38
C GLN A 271 18.74 0.28 34.46
N THR A 272 18.73 1.60 34.40
CA THR A 272 17.50 2.38 34.45
C THR A 272 17.22 2.98 33.07
N LEU A 273 16.10 2.63 32.46
CA LEU A 273 15.57 3.23 31.25
C LEU A 273 14.04 3.31 31.35
N HIS A 274 13.47 4.27 30.63
CA HIS A 274 12.00 4.43 30.57
C HIS A 274 11.52 4.15 29.16
N LEU A 275 10.54 3.27 29.01
CA LEU A 275 9.92 2.93 27.72
C LEU A 275 8.74 3.86 27.47
N TYR A 276 8.75 4.59 26.37
CA TYR A 276 7.67 5.49 25.93
C TYR A 276 6.84 4.90 24.80
N GLN A 277 7.48 4.16 23.91
CA GLN A 277 6.77 3.49 22.82
C GLN A 277 7.42 2.15 22.51
N SER A 278 6.59 1.15 22.25
CA SER A 278 6.98 -0.14 21.70
C SER A 278 5.96 -0.55 20.67
N GLN A 279 6.44 -0.80 19.45
CA GLN A 279 5.58 -1.27 18.36
C GLN A 279 6.31 -2.39 17.63
N VAL A 280 5.58 -3.43 17.26
CA VAL A 280 6.06 -4.51 16.41
C VAL A 280 5.03 -4.72 15.31
N ASP A 281 5.46 -4.48 14.08
CA ASP A 281 4.66 -4.72 12.88
C ASP A 281 5.19 -5.95 12.14
N THR A 282 4.28 -6.74 11.58
CA THR A 282 4.64 -7.80 10.64
C THR A 282 4.29 -7.35 9.23
N ILE A 283 5.29 -7.21 8.37
CA ILE A 283 5.10 -6.86 6.97
C ILE A 283 5.67 -8.01 6.13
N GLN A 284 4.82 -8.69 5.41
CA GLN A 284 5.19 -9.94 4.71
C GLN A 284 5.78 -10.94 5.73
N ASN A 285 7.01 -11.41 5.53
CA ASN A 285 7.70 -12.31 6.46
C ASN A 285 8.75 -11.58 7.33
N HIS A 286 8.62 -10.26 7.51
CA HIS A 286 9.55 -9.46 8.28
C HIS A 286 8.88 -8.83 9.50
N LEU A 287 9.57 -8.91 10.64
CA LEU A 287 9.20 -8.18 11.86
C LEU A 287 9.94 -6.84 11.87
N ILE A 288 9.21 -5.77 12.02
CA ILE A 288 9.74 -4.42 12.15
C ILE A 288 9.41 -3.94 13.56
N GLY A 289 10.42 -3.93 14.43
CA GLY A 289 10.30 -3.43 15.79
C GLY A 289 10.72 -1.95 15.88
N THR A 290 9.95 -1.15 16.59
CA THR A 290 10.33 0.22 16.97
C THR A 290 10.22 0.38 18.46
N LEU A 291 11.29 0.88 19.10
CA LEU A 291 11.33 1.22 20.52
C LEU A 291 11.70 2.70 20.65
N VAL A 292 10.99 3.40 21.53
CA VAL A 292 11.37 4.75 21.99
C VAL A 292 11.60 4.69 23.48
N ILE A 293 12.86 4.95 23.86
CA ILE A 293 13.30 4.85 25.25
C ILE A 293 13.99 6.13 25.70
N ALA A 294 13.81 6.50 26.95
CA ALA A 294 14.59 7.55 27.59
C ALA A 294 15.67 6.94 28.50
N VAL A 295 16.86 7.42 28.34
CA VAL A 295 18.05 6.94 29.05
C VAL A 295 18.70 8.10 29.82
N PRO A 296 18.99 7.97 31.11
CA PRO A 296 19.69 9.02 31.86
C PRO A 296 21.01 9.40 31.20
N THR A 297 21.26 10.71 31.07
CA THR A 297 22.49 11.23 30.44
C THR A 297 23.71 11.17 31.32
N GLN A 298 23.50 10.94 32.63
CA GLN A 298 24.60 10.90 33.59
C GLN A 298 25.55 9.73 33.30
N ASN A 299 26.81 10.03 33.02
CA ASN A 299 27.84 9.04 32.63
C ASN A 299 27.57 8.28 31.33
N LEU A 300 26.72 8.81 30.43
CA LEU A 300 26.37 8.17 29.17
C LEU A 300 27.24 8.72 28.02
N GLU A 301 28.09 7.86 27.47
CA GLU A 301 28.85 8.18 26.23
C GLU A 301 27.95 7.82 25.01
N ILE A 302 27.10 8.75 24.57
CA ILE A 302 26.13 8.57 23.52
C ILE A 302 26.74 8.01 22.24
N GLN A 303 27.87 8.56 21.78
CA GLN A 303 28.53 8.13 20.54
C GLN A 303 29.01 6.68 20.62
N SER A 304 29.60 6.27 21.74
CA SER A 304 30.02 4.90 21.99
C SER A 304 28.81 3.95 22.01
N LEU A 305 27.72 4.35 22.66
CA LEU A 305 26.48 3.58 22.71
C LEU A 305 25.85 3.39 21.32
N LEU A 306 25.74 4.46 20.54
CA LEU A 306 25.24 4.39 19.16
C LEU A 306 26.07 3.44 18.30
N GLN A 307 27.40 3.46 18.44
CA GLN A 307 28.27 2.57 17.69
C GLN A 307 28.06 1.09 18.06
N LYS A 308 27.88 0.78 19.33
CA LYS A 308 27.61 -0.57 19.82
C LYS A 308 26.24 -1.08 19.33
N LEU A 309 25.22 -0.24 19.43
CA LEU A 309 23.87 -0.59 19.01
C LEU A 309 23.73 -0.87 17.50
N LYS A 310 24.47 -0.15 16.66
CA LYS A 310 24.47 -0.35 15.19
C LYS A 310 24.81 -1.78 14.76
N ALA A 311 25.48 -2.57 15.60
CA ALA A 311 25.77 -3.97 15.32
C ALA A 311 24.56 -4.90 15.54
N HIS A 312 23.56 -4.47 16.31
CA HIS A 312 22.43 -5.29 16.75
C HIS A 312 21.08 -4.82 16.24
N VAL A 313 21.00 -3.61 15.68
CA VAL A 313 19.75 -3.00 15.21
C VAL A 313 19.90 -2.41 13.81
N THR A 314 18.79 -2.32 13.11
CA THR A 314 18.75 -1.80 11.74
C THR A 314 19.01 -0.29 11.70
N HIS A 315 18.45 0.45 12.67
CA HIS A 315 18.64 1.89 12.79
C HIS A 315 18.55 2.32 14.25
N VAL A 316 19.38 3.29 14.65
CA VAL A 316 19.31 3.93 15.95
C VAL A 316 19.67 5.40 15.83
N GLU A 317 18.84 6.24 16.44
CA GLU A 317 19.02 7.69 16.47
C GLU A 317 18.69 8.28 17.85
N VAL A 318 19.30 9.42 18.19
CA VAL A 318 18.89 10.24 19.33
C VAL A 318 17.93 11.30 18.81
N LEU A 319 16.67 11.23 19.25
CA LEU A 319 15.62 12.17 18.85
C LEU A 319 15.83 13.55 19.50
N GLY A 320 16.48 13.58 20.63
CA GLY A 320 16.74 14.78 21.41
C GLY A 320 16.87 14.48 22.90
N TYR A 321 16.80 15.54 23.68
CA TYR A 321 16.96 15.50 25.13
C TYR A 321 15.72 16.05 25.82
N ALA A 322 15.40 15.50 26.99
CA ALA A 322 14.25 15.94 27.75
C ALA A 322 14.44 15.73 29.27
N ARG A 323 13.57 16.35 30.03
CA ARG A 323 13.33 16.04 31.44
C ARG A 323 11.99 15.32 31.51
N PRO A 324 11.97 13.97 31.55
CA PRO A 324 10.72 13.24 31.75
C PRO A 324 10.09 13.65 33.07
N THR A 325 8.82 14.04 33.02
CA THR A 325 8.02 14.24 34.24
C THR A 325 7.57 12.87 34.73
N HIS A 326 7.81 12.59 36.00
CA HIS A 326 7.34 11.40 36.70
C HIS A 326 5.84 11.34 36.77
#